data_a2dbb564fffa9608ee6ed6ca2ada15e5
#
_entry.id   a2dbb564fffa9608ee6ed6ca2ada15e5
#
_cell.length_a   1.000
_cell.length_b   1.000
_cell.length_c   1.000
_cell.angle_alpha   90.00
_cell.angle_beta   90.00
_cell.angle_gamma   90.00
#
_symmetry.space_group_name_H-M   'P 1'
#
loop_
_entity.id
_entity.type
_entity.pdbx_description
1 polymer ?
#
loop_
_entity_poly.entity_id
_entity_poly.type
_entity_poly.pdbx_seq_one_letter_code
_entity_poly.pdbx_strand_id
1 'polypeptide(L)'
;MSDPVTILVDADACPVKEEIYRVAERHGAQVRVVSNSPFRVPVSERVKRVMVGDGFDAADDWIAENAGPRSVVVTADILLAERCLKAGATVLRHDGRAFDSASIGSAIATRAIMADLRAGLDGPLGGNGGGPAPFRKEDRSRFLQALDRELVRLARAVG
;
A
#
# COMPACT_ATOMS: atom_id res chain seq x y z
N MET A 1 0.59 19.89 -19.59
CA MET A 1 0.61 18.42 -19.41
C MET A 1 0.64 18.05 -17.95
N SER A 2 -0.24 17.17 -17.56
CA SER A 2 -0.28 16.73 -16.18
C SER A 2 0.83 15.71 -15.94
N ASP A 3 1.40 15.75 -14.74
CA ASP A 3 2.33 14.72 -14.32
C ASP A 3 1.60 13.38 -14.25
N PRO A 4 2.23 12.28 -14.66
CA PRO A 4 1.59 10.97 -14.55
C PRO A 4 1.36 10.61 -13.09
N VAL A 5 0.30 9.86 -12.85
CA VAL A 5 0.06 9.28 -11.52
C VAL A 5 1.05 8.12 -11.34
N THR A 6 1.64 8.04 -10.17
CA THR A 6 2.57 6.96 -9.83
C THR A 6 1.97 6.10 -8.73
N ILE A 7 1.98 4.80 -8.93
CA ILE A 7 1.58 3.84 -7.93
C ILE A 7 2.84 3.33 -7.23
N LEU A 8 2.92 3.54 -5.93
CA LEU A 8 4.04 3.08 -5.11
C LEU A 8 3.61 1.82 -4.39
N VAL A 9 4.29 0.71 -4.65
CA VAL A 9 3.92 -0.59 -4.13
C VAL A 9 4.92 -1.03 -3.09
N ASP A 10 4.43 -1.25 -1.87
CA ASP A 10 5.18 -1.94 -0.83
C ASP A 10 5.13 -3.42 -1.17
N ALA A 11 6.21 -3.94 -1.73
CA ALA A 11 6.21 -5.24 -2.40
C ALA A 11 6.11 -6.42 -1.45
N ASP A 12 6.51 -6.25 -0.20
CA ASP A 12 6.46 -7.34 0.77
C ASP A 12 5.03 -7.78 1.02
N ALA A 13 4.79 -9.08 0.82
CA ALA A 13 3.49 -9.69 1.04
C ALA A 13 2.34 -9.02 0.29
N CYS A 14 2.61 -8.39 -0.85
CA CYS A 14 1.55 -7.76 -1.64
C CYS A 14 0.89 -8.80 -2.56
N PRO A 15 -0.37 -9.18 -2.30
CA PRO A 15 -1.04 -10.21 -3.10
C PRO A 15 -1.72 -9.66 -4.36
N VAL A 16 -1.66 -8.35 -4.61
CA VAL A 16 -2.42 -7.72 -5.68
C VAL A 16 -1.53 -7.07 -6.74
N LYS A 17 -0.30 -7.54 -6.89
CA LYS A 17 0.63 -6.97 -7.87
C LYS A 17 0.09 -7.05 -9.29
N GLU A 18 -0.51 -8.19 -9.67
CA GLU A 18 -1.05 -8.37 -11.02
C GLU A 18 -2.18 -7.38 -11.31
N GLU A 19 -3.05 -7.16 -10.34
CA GLU A 19 -4.13 -6.20 -10.45
C GLU A 19 -3.58 -4.79 -10.62
N ILE A 20 -2.53 -4.45 -9.87
CA ILE A 20 -1.87 -3.14 -9.99
C ILE A 20 -1.32 -2.94 -11.41
N TYR A 21 -0.62 -3.93 -11.94
CA TYR A 21 -0.04 -3.82 -13.28
C TYR A 21 -1.13 -3.63 -14.34
N ARG A 22 -2.21 -4.38 -14.22
CA ARG A 22 -3.32 -4.33 -15.18
C ARG A 22 -4.00 -2.96 -15.19
N VAL A 23 -4.30 -2.44 -14.01
CA VAL A 23 -4.97 -1.14 -13.90
C VAL A 23 -4.02 -0.01 -14.32
N ALA A 24 -2.76 -0.10 -13.94
CA ALA A 24 -1.76 0.89 -14.34
C ALA A 24 -1.62 0.97 -15.85
N GLU A 25 -1.57 -0.17 -16.53
CA GLU A 25 -1.48 -0.21 -17.98
C GLU A 25 -2.69 0.46 -18.63
N ARG A 26 -3.89 0.19 -18.10
CA ARG A 26 -5.12 0.79 -18.63
C ARG A 26 -5.09 2.31 -18.56
N HIS A 27 -4.52 2.87 -17.51
CA HIS A 27 -4.52 4.32 -17.27
C HIS A 27 -3.22 5.01 -17.66
N GLY A 28 -2.22 4.28 -18.10
CA GLY A 28 -0.92 4.85 -18.39
C GLY A 28 -0.19 5.35 -17.14
N ALA A 29 -0.50 4.79 -15.99
CA ALA A 29 0.14 5.17 -14.73
C ALA A 29 1.52 4.53 -14.60
N GLN A 30 2.41 5.19 -13.89
CA GLN A 30 3.71 4.63 -13.55
C GLN A 30 3.60 3.77 -12.30
N VAL A 31 4.41 2.71 -12.23
CA VAL A 31 4.44 1.83 -11.06
C VAL A 31 5.88 1.71 -10.58
N ARG A 32 6.06 1.89 -9.28
CA ARG A 32 7.34 1.67 -8.61
C ARG A 32 7.14 0.59 -7.56
N VAL A 33 7.73 -0.57 -7.82
CA VAL A 33 7.61 -1.73 -6.91
C VAL A 33 8.85 -1.74 -6.05
N VAL A 34 8.68 -1.48 -4.76
CA VAL A 34 9.79 -1.22 -3.83
C VAL A 34 10.01 -2.42 -2.93
N SER A 35 11.24 -2.92 -2.90
CA SER A 35 11.60 -4.08 -2.07
C SER A 35 13.09 -4.05 -1.75
N ASN A 36 13.47 -4.69 -0.65
CA ASN A 36 14.87 -4.93 -0.33
C ASN A 36 15.35 -6.28 -0.86
N SER A 37 14.48 -7.03 -1.54
CA SER A 37 14.80 -8.35 -2.11
C SER A 37 14.64 -8.31 -3.62
N PRO A 38 15.43 -9.11 -4.38
CA PRO A 38 15.23 -9.20 -5.81
C PRO A 38 13.87 -9.87 -6.12
N PHE A 39 13.20 -9.36 -7.15
CA PHE A 39 11.93 -9.91 -7.59
C PHE A 39 11.72 -9.51 -9.05
N ARG A 40 10.78 -10.19 -9.70
CA ARG A 40 10.48 -9.92 -11.10
C ARG A 40 9.34 -8.93 -11.23
N VAL A 41 9.48 -8.03 -12.21
CA VAL A 41 8.40 -7.13 -12.61
C VAL A 41 8.17 -7.32 -14.10
N PRO A 42 6.99 -6.94 -14.62
CA PRO A 42 6.75 -6.97 -16.06
C PRO A 42 7.76 -6.11 -16.82
N VAL A 43 8.06 -6.51 -18.03
CA VAL A 43 8.90 -5.69 -18.91
C VAL A 43 8.03 -4.55 -19.43
N SER A 44 8.25 -3.34 -18.90
CA SER A 44 7.44 -2.18 -19.25
C SER A 44 8.23 -0.92 -18.93
N GLU A 45 8.06 0.11 -19.73
CA GLU A 45 8.67 1.40 -19.45
C GLU A 45 8.06 2.06 -18.22
N ARG A 46 6.83 1.71 -17.88
CA ARG A 46 6.11 2.33 -16.76
C ARG A 46 6.32 1.61 -15.45
N VAL A 47 6.68 0.33 -15.47
CA VAL A 47 6.86 -0.46 -14.26
C VAL A 47 8.35 -0.59 -13.96
N LYS A 48 8.75 -0.04 -12.83
CA LYS A 48 10.15 -0.08 -12.41
C LYS A 48 10.27 -0.75 -11.05
N ARG A 49 11.27 -1.60 -10.94
CA ARG A 49 11.65 -2.20 -9.68
C ARG A 49 12.57 -1.22 -8.96
N VAL A 50 12.29 -0.96 -7.69
CA VAL A 50 13.16 -0.13 -6.85
C VAL A 50 13.75 -1.03 -5.78
N MET A 51 15.05 -1.29 -5.89
CA MET A 51 15.78 -2.05 -4.88
C MET A 51 16.35 -1.09 -3.86
N VAL A 52 15.99 -1.31 -2.59
CA VAL A 52 16.52 -0.50 -1.49
C VAL A 52 17.51 -1.33 -0.68
N GLY A 53 18.25 -0.67 0.21
CA GLY A 53 19.23 -1.35 1.05
C GLY A 53 18.59 -2.22 2.11
N ASP A 54 19.45 -2.89 2.90
CA ASP A 54 19.03 -3.86 3.91
C ASP A 54 18.54 -3.21 5.21
N GLY A 55 18.51 -1.89 5.29
CA GLY A 55 18.03 -1.19 6.47
C GLY A 55 16.61 -1.58 6.80
N PHE A 56 16.29 -1.62 8.09
CA PHE A 56 15.01 -2.08 8.59
C PHE A 56 13.83 -1.35 7.94
N ASP A 57 13.93 -0.03 7.78
CA ASP A 57 12.86 0.79 7.24
C ASP A 57 13.16 1.32 5.84
N ALA A 58 14.13 0.74 5.14
CA ALA A 58 14.60 1.31 3.88
C ALA A 58 13.49 1.41 2.83
N ALA A 59 12.65 0.39 2.69
CA ALA A 59 11.54 0.41 1.74
C ALA A 59 10.48 1.44 2.15
N ASP A 60 10.14 1.47 3.43
CA ASP A 60 9.16 2.42 3.96
C ASP A 60 9.63 3.86 3.78
N ASP A 61 10.90 4.12 4.08
CA ASP A 61 11.47 5.44 3.92
C ASP A 61 11.44 5.90 2.47
N TRP A 62 11.83 5.01 1.55
CA TRP A 62 11.81 5.35 0.13
C TRP A 62 10.39 5.71 -0.33
N ILE A 63 9.41 4.90 0.05
CA ILE A 63 8.01 5.12 -0.34
C ILE A 63 7.51 6.44 0.24
N ALA A 64 7.74 6.68 1.53
CA ALA A 64 7.27 7.89 2.17
C ALA A 64 7.92 9.16 1.59
N GLU A 65 9.20 9.09 1.23
CA GLU A 65 9.91 10.22 0.64
C GLU A 65 9.42 10.53 -0.78
N ASN A 66 8.90 9.54 -1.48
CA ASN A 66 8.43 9.69 -2.86
C ASN A 66 6.90 9.84 -2.97
N ALA A 67 6.18 9.73 -1.86
CA ALA A 67 4.73 9.87 -1.85
C ALA A 67 4.33 11.34 -1.95
N GLY A 68 3.22 11.59 -2.62
CA GLY A 68 2.71 12.94 -2.78
C GLY A 68 1.32 12.94 -3.39
N PRO A 69 0.76 14.13 -3.71
CA PRO A 69 -0.62 14.23 -4.20
C PRO A 69 -0.92 13.47 -5.49
N ARG A 70 0.12 13.18 -6.27
CA ARG A 70 -0.04 12.42 -7.51
C ARG A 70 0.34 10.94 -7.34
N SER A 71 0.39 10.46 -6.10
CA SER A 71 0.76 9.08 -5.80
C SER A 71 -0.40 8.30 -5.19
N VAL A 72 -0.50 7.03 -5.57
CA VAL A 72 -1.32 6.05 -4.87
C VAL A 72 -0.36 5.05 -4.26
N VAL A 73 -0.40 4.89 -2.94
CA VAL A 73 0.45 3.95 -2.22
C VAL A 73 -0.37 2.71 -1.86
N VAL A 74 0.17 1.54 -2.15
CA VAL A 74 -0.48 0.27 -1.82
C VAL A 74 0.33 -0.42 -0.74
N THR A 75 -0.24 -0.51 0.44
CA THR A 75 0.43 -1.12 1.60
C THR A 75 -0.60 -1.59 2.62
N ALA A 76 -0.22 -2.58 3.42
CA ALA A 76 -0.99 -2.99 4.59
C ALA A 76 -0.39 -2.45 5.89
N ASP A 77 0.74 -1.75 5.81
CA ASP A 77 1.42 -1.22 6.99
C ASP A 77 0.81 0.13 7.40
N ILE A 78 0.18 0.15 8.57
CA ILE A 78 -0.52 1.32 9.09
C ILE A 78 0.43 2.50 9.30
N LEU A 79 1.64 2.22 9.78
CA LEU A 79 2.60 3.29 10.07
C LEU A 79 3.11 3.95 8.79
N LEU A 80 3.38 3.14 7.77
CA LEU A 80 3.73 3.68 6.46
C LEU A 80 2.57 4.47 5.86
N ALA A 81 1.36 3.95 5.99
CA ALA A 81 0.17 4.62 5.48
C ALA A 81 0.02 6.02 6.10
N GLU A 82 0.26 6.16 7.40
CA GLU A 82 0.21 7.46 8.06
C GLU A 82 1.20 8.44 7.45
N ARG A 83 2.44 8.00 7.25
CA ARG A 83 3.48 8.85 6.65
C ARG A 83 3.08 9.32 5.25
N CYS A 84 2.52 8.42 4.45
CA CYS A 84 2.13 8.73 3.08
C CYS A 84 0.91 9.66 3.03
N LEU A 85 -0.04 9.48 3.94
CA LEU A 85 -1.18 10.40 4.04
C LEU A 85 -0.74 11.81 4.38
N LYS A 86 0.23 11.95 5.28
CA LYS A 86 0.79 13.26 5.61
C LYS A 86 1.45 13.94 4.42
N ALA A 87 1.97 13.14 3.50
CA ALA A 87 2.58 13.66 2.26
C ALA A 87 1.53 13.99 1.18
N GLY A 88 0.26 13.75 1.44
CA GLY A 88 -0.83 14.04 0.51
C GLY A 88 -1.21 12.90 -0.42
N ALA A 89 -0.60 11.73 -0.26
CA ALA A 89 -0.88 10.59 -1.12
C ALA A 89 -2.20 9.92 -0.78
N THR A 90 -2.77 9.23 -1.76
CA THR A 90 -3.87 8.30 -1.55
C THR A 90 -3.26 6.96 -1.16
N VAL A 91 -3.78 6.32 -0.11
CA VAL A 91 -3.25 5.05 0.37
C VAL A 91 -4.35 4.00 0.39
N LEU A 92 -4.09 2.87 -0.29
CA LEU A 92 -5.04 1.76 -0.37
C LEU A 92 -4.46 0.51 0.28
N ARG A 93 -5.31 -0.21 0.99
CA ARG A 93 -5.01 -1.56 1.47
C ARG A 93 -5.20 -2.56 0.33
N HIS A 94 -4.71 -3.77 0.55
CA HIS A 94 -4.81 -4.85 -0.45
C HIS A 94 -6.26 -5.27 -0.74
N ASP A 95 -7.18 -4.97 0.15
CA ASP A 95 -8.61 -5.26 -0.03
C ASP A 95 -9.40 -4.08 -0.63
N GLY A 96 -8.71 -3.02 -1.03
CA GLY A 96 -9.34 -1.86 -1.65
C GLY A 96 -9.81 -0.80 -0.68
N ARG A 97 -9.71 -1.01 0.61
CA ARG A 97 -10.10 0.01 1.59
C ARG A 97 -9.06 1.12 1.61
N ALA A 98 -9.52 2.35 1.60
CA ALA A 98 -8.63 3.49 1.70
C ALA A 98 -8.32 3.80 3.17
N PHE A 99 -7.08 4.16 3.42
CA PHE A 99 -6.72 4.76 4.71
C PHE A 99 -7.07 6.25 4.68
N ASP A 100 -7.60 6.75 5.78
CA ASP A 100 -7.76 8.19 5.98
C ASP A 100 -7.21 8.59 7.35
N SER A 101 -7.03 9.89 7.58
CA SER A 101 -6.39 10.37 8.80
C SER A 101 -7.14 10.00 10.07
N ALA A 102 -8.47 9.99 10.01
CA ALA A 102 -9.29 9.66 11.18
C ALA A 102 -9.23 8.17 11.49
N SER A 103 -9.42 7.31 10.48
CA SER A 103 -9.41 5.86 10.68
C SER A 103 -8.01 5.37 11.07
N ILE A 104 -6.97 6.02 10.53
CA ILE A 104 -5.61 5.58 10.83
C ILE A 104 -5.22 5.86 12.28
N GLY A 105 -5.67 6.97 12.84
CA GLY A 105 -5.45 7.25 14.26
C GLY A 105 -6.06 6.18 15.15
N SER A 106 -7.29 5.78 14.88
CA SER A 106 -7.95 4.69 15.58
C SER A 106 -7.23 3.36 15.40
N ALA A 107 -6.79 3.07 14.20
CA ALA A 107 -6.09 1.82 13.90
C ALA A 107 -4.75 1.74 14.63
N ILE A 108 -4.01 2.83 14.70
CA ILE A 108 -2.73 2.87 15.43
C ILE A 108 -2.98 2.68 16.93
N ALA A 109 -3.98 3.35 17.48
CA ALA A 109 -4.34 3.20 18.89
C ALA A 109 -4.75 1.77 19.22
N THR A 110 -5.58 1.16 18.38
CA THR A 110 -6.00 -0.22 18.55
C THR A 110 -4.80 -1.17 18.51
N ARG A 111 -3.89 -0.95 17.55
CA ARG A 111 -2.68 -1.77 17.42
C ARG A 111 -1.82 -1.69 18.70
N ALA A 112 -1.66 -0.50 19.25
CA ALA A 112 -0.90 -0.31 20.48
C ALA A 112 -1.55 -1.01 21.65
N ILE A 113 -2.87 -0.91 21.80
CA ILE A 113 -3.63 -1.57 22.85
C ILE A 113 -3.49 -3.09 22.73
N MET A 114 -3.63 -3.63 21.53
CA MET A 114 -3.52 -5.07 21.30
C MET A 114 -2.10 -5.58 21.56
N ALA A 115 -1.10 -4.80 21.25
CA ALA A 115 0.28 -5.15 21.56
C ALA A 115 0.51 -5.23 23.08
N ASP A 116 -0.02 -4.26 23.83
CA ASP A 116 0.06 -4.26 25.29
C ASP A 116 -0.67 -5.46 25.88
N LEU A 117 -1.83 -5.79 25.37
CA LEU A 117 -2.59 -6.94 25.83
C LEU A 117 -1.83 -8.25 25.58
N ARG A 118 -1.20 -8.36 24.40
CA ARG A 118 -0.39 -9.55 24.08
C ARG A 118 0.84 -9.67 24.99
N ALA A 119 1.46 -8.56 25.31
CA ALA A 119 2.60 -8.54 26.20
C ALA A 119 2.22 -8.92 27.63
N GLY A 120 1.00 -8.56 28.05
CA GLY A 120 0.50 -8.88 29.38
C GLY A 120 -0.11 -10.28 29.52
N LEU A 121 -0.35 -10.95 28.41
CA LEU A 121 -0.95 -12.29 28.40
C LEU A 121 0.11 -13.31 28.03
N ASP A 122 0.67 -13.96 29.02
CA ASP A 122 1.61 -15.04 28.78
C ASP A 122 0.89 -16.21 28.14
N GLY A 123 1.21 -16.48 26.90
CA GLY A 123 0.75 -17.67 26.30
C GLY A 123 -0.02 -17.50 25.01
N PRO A 124 -0.58 -18.60 24.52
CA PRO A 124 -1.07 -18.71 23.16
C PRO A 124 -2.46 -18.13 22.93
N LEU A 125 -2.91 -17.20 23.75
CA LEU A 125 -4.23 -16.60 23.54
C LEU A 125 -4.32 -15.92 22.18
N GLY A 126 -3.21 -15.46 21.66
CA GLY A 126 -3.17 -14.93 20.33
C GLY A 126 -3.07 -16.00 19.25
N GLY A 127 -2.89 -17.25 19.65
CA GLY A 127 -2.69 -18.33 18.70
C GLY A 127 -3.95 -18.83 18.02
N ASN A 128 -5.09 -18.57 18.59
CA ASN A 128 -6.35 -19.06 18.03
C ASN A 128 -7.02 -17.95 17.25
N GLY A 129 -6.89 -17.99 15.92
CA GLY A 129 -7.52 -17.04 15.06
C GLY A 129 -6.98 -15.63 15.16
N GLY A 130 -5.78 -15.49 15.70
CA GLY A 130 -5.17 -14.18 15.88
C GLY A 130 -4.61 -13.55 14.62
N GLY A 131 -4.64 -14.24 13.50
CA GLY A 131 -4.17 -13.70 12.24
C GLY A 131 -5.26 -12.92 11.52
N PRO A 132 -4.88 -12.06 10.55
CA PRO A 132 -5.86 -11.44 9.69
C PRO A 132 -6.62 -12.50 8.89
N ALA A 133 -7.83 -12.18 8.49
CA ALA A 133 -8.61 -13.08 7.65
C ALA A 133 -7.84 -13.40 6.37
N PRO A 134 -7.95 -14.62 5.85
CA PRO A 134 -7.27 -14.96 4.59
C PRO A 134 -7.70 -14.03 3.48
N PHE A 135 -6.76 -13.70 2.61
CA PHE A 135 -7.04 -12.86 1.45
C PHE A 135 -7.95 -13.60 0.48
N ARG A 136 -9.05 -12.98 0.09
CA ARG A 136 -10.10 -13.61 -0.69
C ARG A 136 -10.16 -13.07 -2.11
N LYS A 137 -10.82 -13.81 -2.98
CA LYS A 137 -11.06 -13.40 -4.35
C LYS A 137 -11.86 -12.10 -4.42
N GLU A 138 -12.82 -11.94 -3.52
CA GLU A 138 -13.62 -10.70 -3.41
C GLU A 138 -12.75 -9.50 -3.06
N ASP A 139 -11.72 -9.71 -2.26
CA ASP A 139 -10.79 -8.65 -1.89
C ASP A 139 -10.00 -8.18 -3.11
N ARG A 140 -9.61 -9.08 -4.00
CA ARG A 140 -8.95 -8.72 -5.25
C ARG A 140 -9.83 -7.85 -6.13
N SER A 141 -11.10 -8.23 -6.26
CA SER A 141 -12.06 -7.46 -7.06
C SER A 141 -12.28 -6.08 -6.48
N ARG A 142 -12.41 -5.98 -5.17
CA ARG A 142 -12.58 -4.69 -4.50
C ARG A 142 -11.36 -3.81 -4.67
N PHE A 143 -10.18 -4.40 -4.57
CA PHE A 143 -8.93 -3.67 -4.76
C PHE A 143 -8.83 -3.14 -6.19
N LEU A 144 -9.09 -3.98 -7.17
CA LEU A 144 -9.02 -3.59 -8.57
C LEU A 144 -9.96 -2.41 -8.86
N GLN A 145 -11.19 -2.49 -8.37
CA GLN A 145 -12.17 -1.43 -8.55
C GLN A 145 -11.76 -0.14 -7.82
N ALA A 146 -11.24 -0.27 -6.61
CA ALA A 146 -10.81 0.88 -5.83
C ALA A 146 -9.64 1.60 -6.48
N LEU A 147 -8.65 0.85 -6.95
CA LEU A 147 -7.49 1.43 -7.62
C LEU A 147 -7.91 2.12 -8.91
N ASP A 148 -8.73 1.47 -9.72
CA ASP A 148 -9.25 2.06 -10.96
C ASP A 148 -9.96 3.39 -10.67
N ARG A 149 -10.80 3.42 -9.66
CA ARG A 149 -11.53 4.62 -9.27
C ARG A 149 -10.58 5.75 -8.85
N GLU A 150 -9.56 5.43 -8.09
CA GLU A 150 -8.60 6.43 -7.64
C GLU A 150 -7.78 7.00 -8.78
N LEU A 151 -7.39 6.17 -9.75
CA LEU A 151 -6.66 6.66 -10.91
C LEU A 151 -7.53 7.57 -11.78
N VAL A 152 -8.82 7.23 -11.94
CA VAL A 152 -9.76 8.11 -12.63
C VAL A 152 -9.88 9.45 -11.91
N ARG A 153 -10.05 9.41 -10.59
CA ARG A 153 -10.18 10.62 -9.78
C ARG A 153 -8.95 11.52 -9.90
N LEU A 154 -7.77 10.94 -9.80
CA LEU A 154 -6.53 11.70 -9.88
C LEU A 154 -6.29 12.27 -11.28
N ALA A 155 -6.69 11.56 -12.31
CA ALA A 155 -6.59 12.06 -13.68
C ALA A 155 -7.47 13.29 -13.88
N ARG A 156 -8.65 13.31 -13.26
CA ARG A 156 -9.58 14.45 -13.34
C ARG A 156 -9.19 15.62 -12.45
N ALA A 157 -8.39 15.38 -11.43
CA ALA A 157 -7.98 16.40 -10.48
C ALA A 157 -6.93 17.37 -11.05
N VAL A 158 -6.47 17.11 -12.25
CA VAL A 158 -5.52 17.98 -12.92
C VAL A 158 -6.32 19.06 -13.62
N GLY A 159 -6.45 20.15 -12.95
CA GLY A 159 -7.15 21.30 -13.51
C GLY A 159 -6.23 22.17 -14.31
#